data_624346c46d7d2421712651c11e79afa3
#
_entry.id   624346c46d7d2421712651c11e79afa3
#
_cell.length_a   1.000
_cell.length_b   1.000
_cell.length_c   1.000
_cell.angle_alpha   90.00
_cell.angle_beta   90.00
_cell.angle_gamma   90.00
#
_symmetry.space_group_name_H-M   'P 1'
#
loop_
_entity.id
_entity.type
_entity.pdbx_description
1 polymer ?
#
loop_
_entity_poly.entity_id
_entity_poly.type
_entity_poly.pdbx_seq_one_letter_code
_entity_poly.pdbx_strand_id
1 'polypeptide(L)'
;VEGEKVGEFPSRWDFVSGEECEIITLNGEQVIKLSGWYSIISPLMKEADYLPEDFTIEFDVWSNDKYGSSNNNHIDLLLGSAETEEIVVVTLNPAFNENPAEEGAQSDITYSFRSPAGDSREGSAKGESLTPLIQPDSWLHVAVSFNKRAFKYYVNGVRMINLPNVMRPTRMALRSVSNCEEKDRFYLKNIRMAKGAVPLYDRLASDGKIVTYAITFETGKADLKPESMVEINRVAKLMKENPGLEFEVQGHCDATGSDKVNDPLSQKRAEAIVAALVEEGIAQARLTAVGKGSHQPIASNSTDEG
;
A
#
# COMPACT_ATOMS: atom_id res chain seq x y z
N VAL A 1 4.90 -4.59 11.09
CA VAL A 1 4.28 -5.63 11.94
C VAL A 1 5.33 -6.62 12.44
N GLU A 2 6.54 -6.60 11.87
CA GLU A 2 7.65 -7.46 12.31
C GLU A 2 8.02 -7.19 13.77
N GLY A 3 8.28 -8.29 14.52
CA GLY A 3 8.62 -8.21 15.94
C GLY A 3 7.44 -8.14 16.90
N GLU A 4 6.23 -8.05 16.39
CA GLU A 4 5.02 -8.15 17.19
C GLU A 4 4.74 -9.60 17.61
N LYS A 5 4.03 -9.78 18.71
CA LYS A 5 3.77 -11.13 19.23
C LYS A 5 2.48 -11.70 18.65
N VAL A 6 2.59 -12.86 18.01
CA VAL A 6 1.45 -13.56 17.41
C VAL A 6 0.41 -13.91 18.48
N GLY A 7 -0.86 -13.67 18.17
CA GLY A 7 -2.01 -13.85 19.05
C GLY A 7 -2.26 -12.67 20.01
N GLU A 8 -1.48 -11.60 19.90
CA GLU A 8 -1.70 -10.38 20.69
C GLU A 8 -2.15 -9.21 19.79
N PHE A 9 -2.71 -8.20 20.42
CA PHE A 9 -3.07 -6.94 19.74
C PHE A 9 -1.78 -6.20 19.32
N PRO A 10 -1.73 -5.58 18.11
CA PRO A 10 -0.54 -4.88 17.64
C PRO A 10 -0.17 -3.69 18.54
N SER A 11 1.05 -3.68 19.07
CA SER A 11 1.50 -2.77 20.14
C SER A 11 1.56 -1.29 19.75
N ARG A 12 1.64 -1.01 18.44
CA ARG A 12 1.71 0.36 17.88
C ARG A 12 0.35 0.95 17.49
N TRP A 13 -0.73 0.24 17.85
CA TRP A 13 -2.09 0.62 17.49
C TRP A 13 -2.95 0.78 18.73
N ASP A 14 -4.04 1.50 18.59
CA ASP A 14 -5.12 1.64 19.56
C ASP A 14 -6.36 0.96 19.01
N PHE A 15 -7.06 0.20 19.86
CA PHE A 15 -8.32 -0.44 19.52
C PHE A 15 -9.48 0.47 19.89
N VAL A 16 -10.04 1.13 18.89
CA VAL A 16 -11.09 2.13 19.11
C VAL A 16 -12.44 1.47 19.40
N SER A 17 -12.78 0.44 18.63
CA SER A 17 -14.04 -0.33 18.81
C SER A 17 -14.00 -1.62 18.00
N GLY A 18 -14.95 -2.51 18.22
CA GLY A 18 -15.20 -3.70 17.41
C GLY A 18 -14.99 -5.02 18.14
N GLU A 19 -14.68 -6.08 17.42
CA GLU A 19 -14.69 -7.45 17.93
C GLU A 19 -13.31 -8.08 17.95
N GLU A 20 -12.55 -7.99 16.85
CA GLU A 20 -11.31 -8.74 16.69
C GLU A 20 -10.22 -7.97 15.96
N CYS A 21 -9.05 -7.87 16.61
CA CYS A 21 -7.81 -7.43 15.99
C CYS A 21 -6.63 -8.13 16.67
N GLU A 22 -5.84 -8.86 15.92
CA GLU A 22 -4.67 -9.57 16.44
C GLU A 22 -3.56 -9.71 15.38
N ILE A 23 -2.35 -9.96 15.84
CA ILE A 23 -1.24 -10.35 14.97
C ILE A 23 -1.34 -11.85 14.69
N ILE A 24 -1.29 -12.21 13.43
CA ILE A 24 -1.20 -13.60 13.00
C ILE A 24 -0.02 -13.83 12.06
N THR A 25 0.31 -15.10 11.82
CA THR A 25 1.21 -15.47 10.73
C THR A 25 0.39 -15.93 9.54
N LEU A 26 0.51 -15.23 8.41
CA LEU A 26 -0.12 -15.57 7.15
C LEU A 26 0.97 -15.79 6.09
N ASN A 27 1.04 -17.00 5.54
CA ASN A 27 2.06 -17.37 4.53
C ASN A 27 3.53 -17.09 4.96
N GLY A 28 3.81 -17.17 6.27
CA GLY A 28 5.14 -16.96 6.83
C GLY A 28 5.46 -15.50 7.19
N GLU A 29 4.56 -14.56 6.93
CA GLU A 29 4.67 -13.15 7.29
C GLU A 29 3.74 -12.80 8.46
N GLN A 30 4.18 -11.90 9.33
CA GLN A 30 3.31 -11.34 10.38
C GLN A 30 2.42 -10.25 9.79
N VAL A 31 1.12 -10.36 10.04
CA VAL A 31 0.11 -9.42 9.55
C VAL A 31 -0.88 -9.09 10.66
N ILE A 32 -1.54 -7.94 10.55
CA ILE A 32 -2.69 -7.62 11.38
C ILE A 32 -3.92 -8.28 10.77
N LYS A 33 -4.59 -9.15 11.51
CA LYS A 33 -5.92 -9.62 11.20
C LYS A 33 -6.91 -8.65 11.81
N LEU A 34 -7.77 -8.07 10.99
CA LEU A 34 -8.84 -7.17 11.40
C LEU A 34 -10.16 -7.72 10.89
N SER A 35 -11.06 -8.06 11.79
CA SER A 35 -12.34 -8.66 11.45
C SER A 35 -13.43 -8.22 12.42
N GLY A 36 -14.68 -8.51 12.05
CA GLY A 36 -15.84 -8.17 12.86
C GLY A 36 -16.57 -6.93 12.39
N TRP A 37 -17.73 -6.75 12.98
CA TRP A 37 -18.62 -5.66 12.65
C TRP A 37 -18.12 -4.35 13.26
N TYR A 38 -17.66 -3.41 12.42
CA TYR A 38 -17.10 -2.11 12.84
C TYR A 38 -15.85 -2.20 13.73
N SER A 39 -14.94 -3.12 13.44
CA SER A 39 -13.64 -3.15 14.12
C SER A 39 -12.75 -2.03 13.60
N ILE A 40 -12.37 -1.11 14.50
CA ILE A 40 -11.63 0.11 14.18
C ILE A 40 -10.33 0.12 14.95
N ILE A 41 -9.23 0.31 14.22
CA ILE A 41 -7.91 0.54 14.77
C ILE A 41 -7.35 1.90 14.31
N SER A 42 -6.63 2.57 15.18
CA SER A 42 -5.91 3.80 14.86
C SER A 42 -4.45 3.72 15.30
N PRO A 43 -3.50 4.42 14.63
CA PRO A 43 -2.13 4.48 15.10
C PRO A 43 -2.02 5.06 16.49
N LEU A 44 -1.26 4.40 17.39
CA LEU A 44 -0.98 4.90 18.72
C LEU A 44 0.05 6.05 18.64
N MET A 45 -0.44 7.27 18.65
CA MET A 45 0.35 8.48 18.49
C MET A 45 0.35 9.33 19.78
N LYS A 46 1.44 10.08 20.00
CA LYS A 46 1.55 10.95 21.19
C LYS A 46 0.60 12.15 21.12
N GLU A 47 0.36 12.65 19.93
CA GLU A 47 -0.50 13.82 19.65
C GLU A 47 -1.78 13.34 18.98
N ALA A 48 -2.90 13.98 19.29
CA ALA A 48 -4.19 13.64 18.68
C ALA A 48 -4.22 14.01 17.19
N ASP A 49 -3.59 15.12 16.81
CA ASP A 49 -3.49 15.63 15.44
C ASP A 49 -2.05 15.45 14.95
N TYR A 50 -1.78 14.34 14.31
CA TYR A 50 -0.42 13.93 13.93
C TYR A 50 -0.15 13.98 12.41
N LEU A 51 -1.18 14.01 11.56
CA LEU A 51 -1.00 14.14 10.12
C LEU A 51 -0.67 15.60 9.76
N PRO A 52 0.44 15.85 9.05
CA PRO A 52 0.82 17.20 8.61
C PRO A 52 -0.11 17.73 7.49
N GLU A 53 0.17 18.93 6.97
CA GLU A 53 -0.59 19.50 5.83
C GLU A 53 -0.39 18.73 4.53
N ASP A 54 0.77 18.10 4.40
CA ASP A 54 1.13 17.25 3.27
C ASP A 54 1.56 15.90 3.82
N PHE A 55 0.92 14.82 3.39
CA PHE A 55 1.25 13.47 3.82
C PHE A 55 0.95 12.41 2.77
N THR A 56 1.56 11.25 2.95
CA THR A 56 1.18 10.00 2.29
C THR A 56 0.85 8.95 3.34
N ILE A 57 -0.08 8.07 3.01
CA ILE A 57 -0.41 6.86 3.76
C ILE A 57 -0.36 5.71 2.76
N GLU A 58 0.31 4.63 3.12
CA GLU A 58 0.38 3.43 2.31
C GLU A 58 0.11 2.21 3.20
N PHE A 59 -0.57 1.21 2.67
CA PHE A 59 -0.76 -0.08 3.31
C PHE A 59 -1.13 -1.14 2.29
N ASP A 60 -0.87 -2.39 2.63
CA ASP A 60 -1.34 -3.52 1.86
C ASP A 60 -2.51 -4.17 2.58
N VAL A 61 -3.55 -4.50 1.82
CA VAL A 61 -4.73 -5.19 2.30
C VAL A 61 -4.99 -6.45 1.48
N TRP A 62 -5.35 -7.52 2.15
CA TRP A 62 -5.82 -8.75 1.54
C TRP A 62 -7.11 -9.20 2.20
N SER A 63 -8.04 -9.73 1.41
CA SER A 63 -9.26 -10.34 1.87
C SER A 63 -9.35 -11.77 1.35
N ASN A 64 -9.83 -12.68 2.16
CA ASN A 64 -10.08 -14.05 1.75
C ASN A 64 -11.50 -14.28 1.24
N ASP A 65 -12.29 -13.22 1.08
CA ASP A 65 -13.62 -13.30 0.46
C ASP A 65 -13.51 -13.58 -1.04
N LYS A 66 -13.49 -14.86 -1.40
CA LYS A 66 -13.38 -15.30 -2.80
C LYS A 66 -14.67 -15.14 -3.61
N TYR A 67 -15.82 -14.96 -2.95
CA TYR A 67 -17.10 -15.11 -3.59
C TYR A 67 -17.97 -13.85 -3.56
N GLY A 68 -17.49 -12.76 -2.96
CA GLY A 68 -18.30 -11.54 -2.83
C GLY A 68 -19.66 -11.82 -2.18
N SER A 69 -19.69 -12.75 -1.24
CA SER A 69 -20.93 -13.35 -0.73
C SER A 69 -21.80 -12.38 0.06
N SER A 70 -21.30 -11.22 0.39
CA SER A 70 -22.12 -10.15 0.96
C SER A 70 -21.61 -8.77 0.52
N ASN A 71 -22.52 -7.90 0.09
CA ASN A 71 -22.27 -6.49 -0.18
C ASN A 71 -21.75 -5.70 1.05
N ASN A 72 -21.52 -6.39 2.17
CA ASN A 72 -21.18 -5.78 3.46
C ASN A 72 -19.72 -5.99 3.86
N ASN A 73 -18.93 -6.76 3.11
CA ASN A 73 -17.52 -6.96 3.44
C ASN A 73 -16.66 -5.89 2.79
N HIS A 74 -16.18 -4.94 3.58
CA HIS A 74 -15.33 -3.87 3.10
C HIS A 74 -14.35 -3.39 4.18
N ILE A 75 -13.32 -2.74 3.72
CA ILE A 75 -12.40 -2.01 4.58
C ILE A 75 -12.46 -0.51 4.26
N ASP A 76 -12.54 0.29 5.31
CA ASP A 76 -12.55 1.74 5.20
C ASP A 76 -11.22 2.34 5.65
N LEU A 77 -10.74 3.29 4.86
CA LEU A 77 -9.82 4.29 5.34
C LEU A 77 -10.61 5.50 5.84
N LEU A 78 -10.47 5.79 7.11
CA LEU A 78 -11.09 6.93 7.76
C LEU A 78 -10.04 8.01 7.99
N LEU A 79 -10.29 9.21 7.49
CA LEU A 79 -9.48 10.39 7.78
C LEU A 79 -10.35 11.42 8.50
N GLY A 80 -9.91 11.90 9.63
CA GLY A 80 -10.67 12.82 10.48
C GLY A 80 -9.79 13.87 11.16
N SER A 81 -10.39 14.58 12.12
CA SER A 81 -9.71 15.51 13.02
C SER A 81 -10.28 15.36 14.43
N ALA A 82 -9.72 16.08 15.40
CA ALA A 82 -10.26 16.12 16.77
C ALA A 82 -11.69 16.64 16.83
N GLU A 83 -12.07 17.51 15.90
CA GLU A 83 -13.39 18.15 15.87
C GLU A 83 -14.38 17.45 14.92
N THR A 84 -13.87 16.76 13.91
CA THR A 84 -14.67 16.08 12.88
C THR A 84 -14.14 14.68 12.68
N GLU A 85 -14.87 13.67 13.14
CA GLU A 85 -14.44 12.27 13.13
C GLU A 85 -14.20 11.75 11.70
N GLU A 86 -15.09 12.09 10.76
CA GLU A 86 -15.02 11.65 9.38
C GLU A 86 -14.97 12.85 8.43
N ILE A 87 -13.79 13.15 7.94
CA ILE A 87 -13.56 14.16 6.87
C ILE A 87 -13.52 13.48 5.52
N VAL A 88 -12.82 12.35 5.43
CA VAL A 88 -12.80 11.47 4.25
C VAL A 88 -13.03 10.05 4.71
N VAL A 89 -13.96 9.38 4.08
CA VAL A 89 -14.15 7.93 4.19
C VAL A 89 -13.96 7.36 2.80
N VAL A 90 -13.06 6.41 2.66
CA VAL A 90 -12.90 5.62 1.43
C VAL A 90 -13.18 4.17 1.78
N THR A 91 -14.23 3.64 1.22
CA THR A 91 -14.66 2.25 1.35
C THR A 91 -14.13 1.45 0.19
N LEU A 92 -13.27 0.50 0.45
CA LEU A 92 -12.78 -0.48 -0.51
C LEU A 92 -13.50 -1.81 -0.29
N ASN A 93 -14.30 -2.23 -1.25
CA ASN A 93 -14.87 -3.56 -1.32
C ASN A 93 -14.04 -4.40 -2.30
N PRO A 94 -13.17 -5.31 -1.82
CA PRO A 94 -12.31 -6.12 -2.67
C PRO A 94 -13.01 -7.39 -3.17
N ALA A 95 -14.33 -7.46 -3.16
CA ALA A 95 -15.09 -8.63 -3.58
C ALA A 95 -14.65 -9.07 -4.99
N PHE A 96 -14.27 -10.33 -5.11
CA PHE A 96 -13.93 -10.96 -6.37
C PHE A 96 -15.04 -11.93 -6.78
N ASN A 97 -15.63 -11.74 -7.95
CA ASN A 97 -16.58 -12.68 -8.53
C ASN A 97 -15.88 -13.46 -9.66
N GLU A 98 -15.64 -14.76 -9.45
CA GLU A 98 -15.06 -15.65 -10.48
C GLU A 98 -16.00 -15.82 -11.69
N ASN A 99 -17.30 -15.54 -11.53
CA ASN A 99 -18.28 -15.66 -12.60
C ASN A 99 -18.88 -14.30 -12.96
N PRO A 100 -18.32 -13.58 -13.96
CA PRO A 100 -18.82 -12.28 -14.38
C PRO A 100 -20.24 -12.31 -14.98
N ALA A 101 -20.82 -13.48 -15.21
CA ALA A 101 -22.19 -13.65 -15.71
C ALA A 101 -23.24 -13.73 -14.58
N GLU A 102 -22.83 -13.88 -13.34
CA GLU A 102 -23.75 -13.80 -12.20
C GLU A 102 -23.85 -12.35 -11.73
N GLU A 103 -25.07 -11.84 -11.60
CA GLU A 103 -25.37 -10.58 -10.93
C GLU A 103 -24.97 -10.70 -9.44
N GLY A 104 -23.70 -10.43 -9.12
CA GLY A 104 -23.12 -10.51 -7.79
C GLY A 104 -22.25 -9.32 -7.51
N ALA A 105 -21.74 -9.24 -6.28
CA ALA A 105 -20.91 -8.14 -5.81
C ALA A 105 -19.73 -7.89 -6.73
N GLN A 106 -19.66 -6.71 -7.33
CA GLN A 106 -18.51 -6.22 -8.06
C GLN A 106 -17.62 -5.46 -7.09
N SER A 107 -16.31 -5.62 -7.24
CA SER A 107 -15.36 -4.76 -6.54
C SER A 107 -15.68 -3.31 -6.80
N ASP A 108 -15.82 -2.54 -5.76
CA ASP A 108 -16.05 -1.10 -5.89
C ASP A 108 -15.27 -0.30 -4.85
N ILE A 109 -15.09 0.97 -5.16
CA ILE A 109 -14.57 1.95 -4.22
C ILE A 109 -15.60 3.06 -4.15
N THR A 110 -16.16 3.26 -2.95
CA THR A 110 -17.00 4.41 -2.68
C THR A 110 -16.26 5.39 -1.78
N TYR A 111 -16.66 6.64 -1.80
CA TYR A 111 -16.07 7.64 -0.95
C TYR A 111 -17.07 8.72 -0.56
N SER A 112 -16.90 9.25 0.64
CA SER A 112 -17.50 10.50 1.06
C SER A 112 -16.42 11.45 1.58
N PHE A 113 -16.62 12.75 1.43
CA PHE A 113 -15.69 13.74 1.94
C PHE A 113 -16.37 15.06 2.30
N ARG A 114 -15.74 15.82 3.18
CA ARG A 114 -16.15 17.19 3.52
C ARG A 114 -15.26 18.21 2.82
N SER A 115 -15.88 19.22 2.22
CA SER A 115 -15.18 20.40 1.72
C SER A 115 -14.72 21.31 2.86
N PRO A 116 -13.79 22.24 2.66
CA PRO A 116 -13.43 23.25 3.67
C PRO A 116 -14.61 24.14 4.10
N ALA A 117 -15.67 24.23 3.30
CA ALA A 117 -16.91 24.93 3.66
C ALA A 117 -17.86 24.09 4.53
N GLY A 118 -17.51 22.80 4.78
CA GLY A 118 -18.31 21.89 5.58
C GLY A 118 -19.32 21.04 4.79
N ASP A 119 -19.47 21.29 3.49
CA ASP A 119 -20.37 20.50 2.64
C ASP A 119 -19.88 19.06 2.53
N SER A 120 -20.79 18.10 2.70
CA SER A 120 -20.52 16.68 2.47
C SER A 120 -20.82 16.33 1.01
N ARG A 121 -19.95 15.53 0.41
CA ARG A 121 -20.08 14.99 -0.96
C ARG A 121 -19.67 13.54 -0.97
N GLU A 122 -20.26 12.78 -1.90
CA GLU A 122 -19.99 11.36 -2.08
C GLU A 122 -19.78 11.03 -3.57
N GLY A 123 -19.21 9.88 -3.83
CA GLY A 123 -19.01 9.35 -5.17
C GLY A 123 -18.50 7.92 -5.15
N SER A 124 -18.31 7.38 -6.33
CA SER A 124 -17.77 6.03 -6.49
C SER A 124 -16.85 5.93 -7.70
N ALA A 125 -15.84 5.07 -7.60
CA ALA A 125 -15.06 4.56 -8.71
C ALA A 125 -15.56 3.13 -8.99
N LYS A 126 -16.27 2.92 -10.09
CA LYS A 126 -16.97 1.65 -10.37
C LYS A 126 -16.12 0.65 -11.17
N GLY A 127 -16.40 -0.58 -10.87
CA GLY A 127 -16.11 -1.95 -11.27
C GLY A 127 -15.20 -2.23 -12.46
N GLU A 128 -15.41 -1.71 -13.64
CA GLU A 128 -14.62 -2.06 -14.83
C GLU A 128 -13.13 -1.65 -14.71
N SER A 129 -12.83 -0.65 -13.90
CA SER A 129 -11.44 -0.22 -13.63
C SER A 129 -10.78 -0.98 -12.49
N LEU A 130 -11.53 -1.65 -11.61
CA LEU A 130 -11.02 -2.40 -10.47
C LEU A 130 -10.81 -3.88 -10.77
N THR A 131 -11.66 -4.51 -11.55
CA THR A 131 -11.60 -5.93 -11.88
C THR A 131 -10.23 -6.40 -12.40
N PRO A 132 -9.50 -5.63 -13.24
CA PRO A 132 -8.16 -6.00 -13.65
C PRO A 132 -7.09 -5.84 -12.54
N LEU A 133 -7.38 -5.04 -11.51
CA LEU A 133 -6.44 -4.71 -10.44
C LEU A 133 -6.56 -5.64 -9.24
N ILE A 134 -7.74 -6.22 -9.04
CA ILE A 134 -8.04 -7.12 -7.94
C ILE A 134 -7.93 -8.55 -8.47
N GLN A 135 -6.94 -9.27 -8.00
CA GLN A 135 -6.73 -10.68 -8.32
C GLN A 135 -7.04 -11.52 -7.08
N PRO A 136 -7.61 -12.73 -7.25
CA PRO A 136 -7.80 -13.64 -6.13
C PRO A 136 -6.50 -13.92 -5.39
N ASP A 137 -6.58 -14.08 -4.08
CA ASP A 137 -5.43 -14.44 -3.23
C ASP A 137 -4.22 -13.48 -3.38
N SER A 138 -4.46 -12.21 -3.70
CA SER A 138 -3.41 -11.21 -3.88
C SER A 138 -3.56 -10.04 -2.91
N TRP A 139 -2.43 -9.44 -2.56
CA TRP A 139 -2.39 -8.21 -1.80
C TRP A 139 -2.72 -7.01 -2.69
N LEU A 140 -3.60 -6.16 -2.22
CA LEU A 140 -3.88 -4.87 -2.83
C LEU A 140 -3.05 -3.80 -2.14
N HIS A 141 -2.22 -3.11 -2.89
CA HIS A 141 -1.49 -1.96 -2.38
C HIS A 141 -2.35 -0.71 -2.47
N VAL A 142 -2.66 -0.13 -1.32
CA VAL A 142 -3.38 1.13 -1.20
C VAL A 142 -2.39 2.25 -0.90
N ALA A 143 -2.51 3.34 -1.64
CA ALA A 143 -1.73 4.54 -1.38
C ALA A 143 -2.61 5.80 -1.39
N VAL A 144 -2.36 6.68 -0.45
CA VAL A 144 -3.04 7.97 -0.31
C VAL A 144 -2.02 9.09 -0.37
N SER A 145 -2.37 10.16 -1.05
CA SER A 145 -1.62 11.40 -1.05
C SER A 145 -2.58 12.54 -0.72
N PHE A 146 -2.24 13.31 0.30
CA PHE A 146 -2.90 14.54 0.65
C PHE A 146 -1.91 15.71 0.57
N ASN A 147 -2.30 16.77 -0.14
CA ASN A 147 -1.49 17.97 -0.28
C ASN A 147 -2.38 19.20 -0.06
N LYS A 148 -2.24 19.83 1.08
CA LYS A 148 -2.98 21.02 1.55
C LYS A 148 -4.51 20.85 1.54
N ARG A 149 -5.09 20.52 0.40
CA ARG A 149 -6.53 20.30 0.18
C ARG A 149 -6.85 19.27 -0.88
N ALA A 150 -5.83 18.79 -1.60
CA ALA A 150 -6.01 17.80 -2.66
C ALA A 150 -5.78 16.39 -2.11
N PHE A 151 -6.81 15.56 -2.19
CA PHE A 151 -6.78 14.15 -1.79
C PHE A 151 -6.77 13.27 -3.03
N LYS A 152 -5.88 12.29 -3.05
CA LYS A 152 -5.79 11.27 -4.10
C LYS A 152 -5.68 9.91 -3.46
N TYR A 153 -6.38 8.93 -4.03
CA TYR A 153 -6.38 7.54 -3.59
C TYR A 153 -6.02 6.64 -4.75
N TYR A 154 -5.16 5.68 -4.50
CA TYR A 154 -4.62 4.76 -5.50
C TYR A 154 -4.79 3.32 -5.02
N VAL A 155 -5.07 2.41 -5.96
CA VAL A 155 -4.99 0.96 -5.76
C VAL A 155 -4.03 0.39 -6.78
N ASN A 156 -3.04 -0.38 -6.33
CA ASN A 156 -1.99 -0.96 -7.17
C ASN A 156 -1.35 0.07 -8.13
N GLY A 157 -1.11 1.30 -7.63
CA GLY A 157 -0.54 2.40 -8.40
C GLY A 157 -1.49 3.11 -9.36
N VAL A 158 -2.71 2.60 -9.56
CA VAL A 158 -3.74 3.24 -10.40
C VAL A 158 -4.54 4.24 -9.56
N ARG A 159 -4.62 5.50 -10.03
CA ARG A 159 -5.39 6.52 -9.32
C ARG A 159 -6.89 6.31 -9.50
N MET A 160 -7.57 5.99 -8.42
CA MET A 160 -9.01 5.76 -8.36
C MET A 160 -9.81 7.01 -8.01
N ILE A 161 -9.28 7.84 -7.09
CA ILE A 161 -9.98 9.03 -6.61
C ILE A 161 -9.06 10.25 -6.74
N ASN A 162 -9.64 11.39 -7.13
CA ASN A 162 -8.96 12.68 -7.16
C ASN A 162 -9.94 13.77 -6.72
N LEU A 163 -9.78 14.25 -5.50
CA LEU A 163 -10.62 15.28 -4.89
C LEU A 163 -9.78 16.55 -4.69
N PRO A 164 -10.08 17.64 -5.41
CA PRO A 164 -9.22 18.83 -5.41
C PRO A 164 -9.41 19.74 -4.20
N ASN A 165 -10.49 19.59 -3.44
CA ASN A 165 -10.87 20.50 -2.37
C ASN A 165 -11.52 19.77 -1.19
N VAL A 166 -10.69 19.19 -0.33
CA VAL A 166 -11.08 18.43 0.85
C VAL A 166 -10.64 19.18 2.10
N MET A 167 -11.47 19.17 3.14
CA MET A 167 -11.10 19.65 4.47
C MET A 167 -9.86 18.89 4.97
N ARG A 168 -8.95 19.58 5.66
CA ARG A 168 -7.69 18.98 6.13
C ARG A 168 -7.96 17.92 7.21
N PRO A 169 -7.61 16.67 6.98
CA PRO A 169 -7.61 15.66 8.03
C PRO A 169 -6.30 15.72 8.82
N THR A 170 -6.35 15.34 10.08
CA THR A 170 -5.21 15.36 11.01
C THR A 170 -4.93 14.02 11.66
N ARG A 171 -5.81 13.04 11.44
CA ARG A 171 -5.68 11.66 11.95
C ARG A 171 -6.29 10.66 10.98
N MET A 172 -5.90 9.39 11.15
CA MET A 172 -6.44 8.28 10.39
C MET A 172 -6.88 7.12 11.28
N ALA A 173 -7.78 6.30 10.75
CA ALA A 173 -8.09 4.98 11.28
C ALA A 173 -8.39 4.02 10.12
N LEU A 174 -8.34 2.72 10.39
CA LEU A 174 -8.78 1.67 9.50
C LEU A 174 -9.97 0.96 10.15
N ARG A 175 -11.03 0.74 9.39
CA ARG A 175 -12.25 0.09 9.85
C ARG A 175 -12.55 -1.11 8.97
N SER A 176 -12.71 -2.27 9.57
CA SER A 176 -13.26 -3.45 8.93
C SER A 176 -14.76 -3.51 9.17
N VAL A 177 -15.52 -3.81 8.14
CA VAL A 177 -16.92 -4.19 8.23
C VAL A 177 -17.04 -5.56 7.59
N SER A 178 -17.29 -6.59 8.39
CA SER A 178 -17.40 -7.97 7.93
C SER A 178 -18.33 -8.79 8.84
N ASN A 179 -18.89 -9.86 8.30
CA ASN A 179 -19.84 -10.69 9.03
C ASN A 179 -19.18 -11.69 10.03
N CYS A 180 -17.90 -11.52 10.37
CA CYS A 180 -17.14 -12.34 11.33
C CYS A 180 -16.99 -13.82 10.95
N GLU A 181 -17.42 -14.24 9.76
CA GLU A 181 -17.13 -15.57 9.28
C GLU A 181 -15.64 -15.69 8.92
N GLU A 182 -15.09 -16.89 9.00
CA GLU A 182 -13.65 -17.11 8.76
C GLU A 182 -13.20 -16.65 7.37
N LYS A 183 -14.11 -16.63 6.41
CA LYS A 183 -13.92 -16.18 5.03
C LYS A 183 -13.97 -14.65 4.84
N ASP A 184 -14.43 -13.89 5.85
CA ASP A 184 -14.77 -12.48 5.73
C ASP A 184 -13.76 -11.58 6.48
N ARG A 185 -12.47 -11.96 6.49
CA ARG A 185 -11.44 -11.27 7.28
C ARG A 185 -10.55 -10.43 6.40
N PHE A 186 -10.14 -9.29 6.95
CA PHE A 186 -9.12 -8.44 6.33
C PHE A 186 -7.77 -8.64 7.01
N TYR A 187 -6.74 -8.67 6.20
CA TYR A 187 -5.36 -8.75 6.64
C TYR A 187 -4.60 -7.53 6.16
N LEU A 188 -3.80 -6.95 7.03
CA LEU A 188 -3.10 -5.69 6.79
C LEU A 188 -1.62 -5.84 7.08
N LYS A 189 -0.80 -5.26 6.22
CA LYS A 189 0.65 -5.15 6.41
C LYS A 189 1.20 -3.88 5.77
N ASN A 190 2.49 -3.63 5.95
CA ASN A 190 3.23 -2.53 5.31
C ASN A 190 2.59 -1.15 5.51
N ILE A 191 1.95 -0.92 6.67
CA ILE A 191 1.29 0.33 6.95
C ILE A 191 2.33 1.39 7.24
N ARG A 192 2.34 2.45 6.45
CA ARG A 192 3.32 3.54 6.52
C ARG A 192 2.62 4.88 6.43
N MET A 193 3.13 5.84 7.20
CA MET A 193 2.74 7.24 7.11
C MET A 193 4.01 8.07 6.93
N ALA A 194 4.00 8.97 5.95
CA ALA A 194 5.13 9.84 5.69
C ALA A 194 4.68 11.30 5.56
N LYS A 195 5.50 12.21 6.05
CA LYS A 195 5.34 13.64 5.83
C LYS A 195 5.68 13.97 4.38
N GLY A 196 4.87 14.80 3.76
CA GLY A 196 5.02 15.24 2.38
C GLY A 196 4.24 14.36 1.41
N ALA A 197 3.41 14.99 0.58
CA ALA A 197 2.70 14.36 -0.53
C ALA A 197 3.49 14.60 -1.82
N VAL A 198 4.77 14.19 -1.83
CA VAL A 198 5.67 14.47 -2.94
C VAL A 198 5.44 13.42 -4.03
N PRO A 199 5.01 13.80 -5.24
CA PRO A 199 4.98 12.90 -6.37
C PRO A 199 6.33 12.22 -6.57
N LEU A 200 6.34 11.00 -7.11
CA LEU A 200 7.59 10.24 -7.31
C LEU A 200 8.63 11.04 -8.12
N TYR A 201 8.16 11.82 -9.09
CA TYR A 201 9.01 12.72 -9.88
C TYR A 201 9.65 13.81 -9.04
N ASP A 202 8.89 14.43 -8.15
CA ASP A 202 9.40 15.53 -7.29
C ASP A 202 10.40 14.99 -6.26
N ARG A 203 10.19 13.77 -5.74
CA ARG A 203 11.19 13.06 -4.91
C ARG A 203 12.47 12.80 -5.70
N LEU A 204 12.34 12.32 -6.94
CA LEU A 204 13.51 12.12 -7.79
C LEU A 204 14.24 13.44 -8.06
N ALA A 205 13.50 14.53 -8.31
CA ALA A 205 14.06 15.85 -8.55
C ALA A 205 14.75 16.45 -7.31
N SER A 206 14.22 16.21 -6.10
CA SER A 206 14.78 16.71 -4.84
C SER A 206 15.91 15.83 -4.30
N ASP A 207 15.73 14.52 -4.31
CA ASP A 207 16.59 13.57 -3.61
C ASP A 207 17.57 12.87 -4.56
N GLY A 208 17.37 13.01 -5.87
CA GLY A 208 18.15 12.34 -6.92
C GLY A 208 17.98 10.83 -6.94
N LYS A 209 17.07 10.29 -6.14
CA LYS A 209 16.83 8.84 -6.01
C LYS A 209 15.39 8.50 -5.62
N ILE A 210 14.99 7.29 -5.96
CA ILE A 210 13.76 6.64 -5.48
C ILE A 210 14.19 5.44 -4.66
N VAL A 211 13.73 5.35 -3.43
CA VAL A 211 13.89 4.15 -2.59
C VAL A 211 12.52 3.48 -2.51
N THR A 212 12.47 2.19 -2.78
CA THR A 212 11.26 1.39 -2.69
C THR A 212 11.54 0.05 -1.99
N TYR A 213 10.61 -0.38 -1.16
CA TYR A 213 10.59 -1.68 -0.51
C TYR A 213 9.48 -2.58 -1.08
N ALA A 214 8.75 -2.06 -2.08
CA ALA A 214 7.63 -2.78 -2.71
C ALA A 214 8.09 -3.79 -3.78
N ILE A 215 9.37 -3.76 -4.17
CA ILE A 215 9.95 -4.76 -5.08
C ILE A 215 10.56 -5.87 -4.25
N THR A 216 9.91 -7.02 -4.23
CA THR A 216 10.29 -8.18 -3.43
C THR A 216 10.62 -9.39 -4.31
N PHE A 217 11.41 -10.30 -3.75
CA PHE A 217 11.91 -11.48 -4.44
C PHE A 217 11.61 -12.75 -3.63
N GLU A 218 11.62 -13.88 -4.30
CA GLU A 218 11.67 -15.16 -3.62
C GLU A 218 12.93 -15.26 -2.74
N THR A 219 12.81 -15.88 -1.58
CA THR A 219 13.92 -15.99 -0.61
C THR A 219 15.15 -16.64 -1.25
N GLY A 220 16.28 -15.94 -1.19
CA GLY A 220 17.54 -16.40 -1.76
C GLY A 220 17.61 -16.41 -3.30
N LYS A 221 16.59 -15.86 -3.98
CA LYS A 221 16.52 -15.80 -5.45
C LYS A 221 16.43 -14.37 -5.98
N ALA A 222 16.52 -14.23 -7.29
CA ALA A 222 16.29 -13.00 -8.04
C ALA A 222 14.97 -13.02 -8.83
N ASP A 223 14.11 -14.00 -8.56
CA ASP A 223 12.78 -14.10 -9.17
C ASP A 223 11.86 -13.06 -8.51
N LEU A 224 11.35 -12.12 -9.30
CA LEU A 224 10.41 -11.11 -8.84
C LEU A 224 9.10 -11.77 -8.42
N LYS A 225 8.59 -11.37 -7.25
CA LYS A 225 7.23 -11.76 -6.86
C LYS A 225 6.20 -10.97 -7.69
N PRO A 226 5.01 -11.53 -7.96
CA PRO A 226 3.98 -10.87 -8.78
C PRO A 226 3.60 -9.47 -8.30
N GLU A 227 3.53 -9.25 -6.99
CA GLU A 227 3.21 -7.97 -6.36
C GLU A 227 4.23 -6.86 -6.69
N SER A 228 5.48 -7.22 -7.00
CA SER A 228 6.52 -6.27 -7.41
C SER A 228 6.21 -5.55 -8.71
N MET A 229 5.38 -6.16 -9.58
CA MET A 229 5.02 -5.57 -10.87
C MET A 229 4.26 -4.26 -10.74
N VAL A 230 3.57 -4.04 -9.63
CA VAL A 230 2.88 -2.77 -9.35
C VAL A 230 3.87 -1.60 -9.30
N GLU A 231 4.96 -1.78 -8.55
CA GLU A 231 5.98 -0.73 -8.42
C GLU A 231 6.82 -0.61 -9.71
N ILE A 232 7.12 -1.71 -10.38
CA ILE A 232 7.80 -1.71 -11.69
C ILE A 232 6.97 -0.91 -12.70
N ASN A 233 5.66 -1.14 -12.79
CA ASN A 233 4.77 -0.40 -13.67
C ASN A 233 4.70 1.10 -13.33
N ARG A 234 4.74 1.44 -12.04
CA ARG A 234 4.79 2.82 -11.57
C ARG A 234 6.07 3.54 -12.00
N VAL A 235 7.22 2.88 -11.87
CA VAL A 235 8.51 3.40 -12.33
C VAL A 235 8.55 3.49 -13.85
N ALA A 236 8.07 2.47 -14.56
CA ALA A 236 8.00 2.48 -16.03
C ALA A 236 7.13 3.63 -16.55
N LYS A 237 5.98 3.88 -15.91
CA LYS A 237 5.11 5.01 -16.23
C LYS A 237 5.83 6.34 -16.03
N LEU A 238 6.50 6.54 -14.90
CA LEU A 238 7.30 7.73 -14.64
C LEU A 238 8.34 7.98 -15.73
N MET A 239 9.06 6.93 -16.14
CA MET A 239 10.08 7.01 -17.19
C MET A 239 9.49 7.25 -18.58
N LYS A 240 8.31 6.72 -18.88
CA LYS A 240 7.58 6.99 -20.14
C LYS A 240 7.12 8.44 -20.24
N GLU A 241 6.63 9.00 -19.12
CA GLU A 241 6.21 10.40 -19.02
C GLU A 241 7.39 11.39 -19.04
N ASN A 242 8.60 10.91 -18.72
CA ASN A 242 9.83 11.71 -18.64
C ASN A 242 10.96 11.05 -19.46
N PRO A 243 10.99 11.22 -20.80
CA PRO A 243 11.93 10.51 -21.68
C PRO A 243 13.42 10.76 -21.42
N GLY A 244 13.76 11.88 -20.77
CA GLY A 244 15.15 12.24 -20.44
C GLY A 244 15.68 11.59 -19.15
N LEU A 245 14.86 10.84 -18.40
CA LEU A 245 15.33 10.18 -17.18
C LEU A 245 16.13 8.91 -17.54
N GLU A 246 17.26 8.75 -16.88
CA GLU A 246 18.09 7.54 -16.86
C GLU A 246 18.23 7.05 -15.43
N PHE A 247 18.12 5.75 -15.19
CA PHE A 247 18.18 5.18 -13.86
C PHE A 247 19.32 4.19 -13.69
N GLU A 248 20.03 4.34 -12.59
CA GLU A 248 20.82 3.29 -11.99
C GLU A 248 19.92 2.52 -11.00
N VAL A 249 19.62 1.27 -11.31
CA VAL A 249 18.84 0.36 -10.46
C VAL A 249 19.79 -0.33 -9.51
N GLN A 250 19.72 0.00 -8.23
CA GLN A 250 20.56 -0.57 -7.18
C GLN A 250 19.84 -1.70 -6.45
N GLY A 251 20.46 -2.90 -6.45
CA GLY A 251 20.02 -4.02 -5.62
C GLY A 251 20.79 -4.04 -4.30
N HIS A 252 20.09 -4.19 -3.18
CA HIS A 252 20.67 -4.30 -1.84
C HIS A 252 20.26 -5.62 -1.22
N CYS A 253 21.07 -6.13 -0.32
CA CYS A 253 20.79 -7.27 0.55
C CYS A 253 20.95 -6.84 2.02
N ASP A 254 20.26 -7.53 2.92
CA ASP A 254 20.49 -7.43 4.34
C ASP A 254 21.88 -8.00 4.71
N ALA A 255 22.27 -7.85 5.99
CA ALA A 255 23.53 -8.37 6.49
C ALA A 255 23.51 -9.89 6.77
N THR A 256 22.40 -10.57 6.44
CA THR A 256 22.25 -12.01 6.61
C THR A 256 22.94 -12.75 5.46
N GLY A 257 24.01 -13.46 5.73
CA GLY A 257 24.78 -14.17 4.72
C GLY A 257 26.18 -13.57 4.51
N SER A 258 26.96 -14.20 3.60
CA SER A 258 28.30 -13.73 3.27
C SER A 258 28.29 -12.85 2.01
N ASP A 259 29.28 -11.98 1.86
CA ASP A 259 29.45 -11.13 0.67
C ASP A 259 29.52 -11.96 -0.62
N LYS A 260 30.12 -13.18 -0.56
CA LYS A 260 30.15 -14.11 -1.70
C LYS A 260 28.77 -14.52 -2.20
N VAL A 261 27.74 -14.44 -1.34
CA VAL A 261 26.36 -14.73 -1.68
C VAL A 261 25.61 -13.43 -2.00
N ASN A 262 25.76 -12.41 -1.15
CA ASN A 262 24.99 -11.16 -1.24
C ASN A 262 25.37 -10.31 -2.46
N ASP A 263 26.66 -10.24 -2.82
CA ASP A 263 27.09 -9.44 -3.97
C ASP A 263 26.49 -9.95 -5.30
N PRO A 264 26.63 -11.24 -5.68
CA PRO A 264 26.04 -11.73 -6.91
C PRO A 264 24.50 -11.76 -6.85
N LEU A 265 23.90 -11.95 -5.67
CA LEU A 265 22.43 -11.95 -5.53
C LEU A 265 21.87 -10.55 -5.74
N SER A 266 22.45 -9.52 -5.13
CA SER A 266 22.03 -8.13 -5.31
C SER A 266 22.15 -7.67 -6.75
N GLN A 267 23.24 -8.07 -7.44
CA GLN A 267 23.43 -7.79 -8.87
C GLN A 267 22.33 -8.43 -9.73
N LYS A 268 22.05 -9.72 -9.52
CA LYS A 268 20.99 -10.43 -10.26
C LYS A 268 19.61 -9.83 -10.00
N ARG A 269 19.34 -9.37 -8.79
CA ARG A 269 18.08 -8.68 -8.43
C ARG A 269 17.93 -7.36 -9.17
N ALA A 270 18.99 -6.55 -9.24
CA ALA A 270 19.00 -5.32 -10.02
C ALA A 270 18.78 -5.61 -11.53
N GLU A 271 19.41 -6.65 -12.06
CA GLU A 271 19.24 -7.09 -13.45
C GLU A 271 17.80 -7.56 -13.74
N ALA A 272 17.17 -8.27 -12.81
CA ALA A 272 15.77 -8.70 -12.96
C ALA A 272 14.80 -7.51 -12.99
N ILE A 273 15.03 -6.47 -12.17
CA ILE A 273 14.24 -5.24 -12.24
C ILE A 273 14.43 -4.52 -13.57
N VAL A 274 15.68 -4.40 -14.04
CA VAL A 274 15.99 -3.80 -15.36
C VAL A 274 15.28 -4.56 -16.47
N ALA A 275 15.34 -5.90 -16.46
CA ALA A 275 14.66 -6.73 -17.45
C ALA A 275 13.14 -6.48 -17.45
N ALA A 276 12.51 -6.43 -16.29
CA ALA A 276 11.08 -6.14 -16.17
C ALA A 276 10.71 -4.73 -16.66
N LEU A 277 11.54 -3.70 -16.38
CA LEU A 277 11.34 -2.35 -16.93
C LEU A 277 11.48 -2.30 -18.46
N VAL A 278 12.38 -3.12 -19.03
CA VAL A 278 12.52 -3.25 -20.48
C VAL A 278 11.29 -3.94 -21.09
N GLU A 279 10.76 -4.99 -20.47
CA GLU A 279 9.50 -5.62 -20.86
C GLU A 279 8.34 -4.64 -20.85
N GLU A 280 8.34 -3.72 -19.89
CA GLU A 280 7.38 -2.60 -19.83
C GLU A 280 7.65 -1.49 -20.88
N GLY A 281 8.62 -1.67 -21.74
CA GLY A 281 8.89 -0.77 -22.88
C GLY A 281 9.85 0.38 -22.60
N ILE A 282 10.64 0.30 -21.53
CA ILE A 282 11.72 1.25 -21.27
C ILE A 282 12.97 0.83 -22.05
N ALA A 283 13.59 1.77 -22.78
CA ALA A 283 14.81 1.48 -23.53
C ALA A 283 15.95 1.06 -22.59
N GLN A 284 16.60 -0.07 -22.89
CA GLN A 284 17.72 -0.62 -22.13
C GLN A 284 18.85 0.40 -21.89
N ALA A 285 19.10 1.28 -22.86
CA ALA A 285 20.15 2.30 -22.76
C ALA A 285 19.91 3.33 -21.65
N ARG A 286 18.69 3.41 -21.11
CA ARG A 286 18.30 4.31 -20.02
C ARG A 286 18.43 3.66 -18.63
N LEU A 287 18.86 2.41 -18.56
CA LEU A 287 18.86 1.60 -17.36
C LEU A 287 20.24 0.95 -17.15
N THR A 288 20.77 1.09 -15.94
CA THR A 288 22.00 0.42 -15.50
C THR A 288 21.70 -0.38 -14.22
N ALA A 289 22.06 -1.66 -14.18
CA ALA A 289 21.89 -2.52 -13.01
C ALA A 289 23.18 -2.55 -12.19
N VAL A 290 23.09 -2.31 -10.87
CA VAL A 290 24.22 -2.32 -9.96
C VAL A 290 23.86 -3.06 -8.65
N GLY A 291 24.60 -4.14 -8.34
CA GLY A 291 24.52 -4.80 -7.04
C GLY A 291 25.35 -4.05 -6.00
N LYS A 292 24.78 -3.79 -4.83
CA LYS A 292 25.45 -3.15 -3.70
C LYS A 292 25.74 -4.13 -2.55
N GLY A 293 25.28 -5.39 -2.66
CA GLY A 293 25.41 -6.38 -1.59
C GLY A 293 24.83 -5.89 -0.29
N SER A 294 25.49 -6.21 0.82
CA SER A 294 25.21 -5.72 2.17
C SER A 294 26.08 -4.51 2.57
N HIS A 295 26.92 -3.99 1.64
CA HIS A 295 27.94 -2.97 1.97
C HIS A 295 27.39 -1.56 2.10
N GLN A 296 26.23 -1.27 1.53
CA GLN A 296 25.58 0.04 1.57
C GLN A 296 24.15 -0.11 2.05
N PRO A 297 23.90 -0.30 3.35
CA PRO A 297 22.56 -0.42 3.87
C PRO A 297 21.78 0.88 3.63
N ILE A 298 20.56 0.75 3.12
CA ILE A 298 19.64 1.88 2.89
C ILE A 298 19.02 2.30 4.22
N ALA A 299 18.82 1.34 5.12
CA ALA A 299 18.36 1.53 6.49
C ALA A 299 19.18 0.66 7.46
N SER A 300 19.02 0.88 8.77
CA SER A 300 19.70 0.06 9.77
C SER A 300 19.14 -1.35 9.80
N ASN A 301 20.01 -2.38 9.74
CA ASN A 301 19.57 -3.79 9.91
C ASN A 301 18.96 -4.09 11.31
N SER A 302 18.87 -3.09 12.19
CA SER A 302 18.15 -3.16 13.46
C SER A 302 16.76 -2.55 13.41
N THR A 303 16.33 -2.09 12.24
CA THR A 303 15.00 -1.55 11.96
C THR A 303 14.30 -2.37 10.88
N ASP A 304 12.98 -2.26 10.82
CA ASP A 304 12.15 -2.99 9.86
C ASP A 304 12.39 -2.57 8.39
N GLU A 305 13.10 -1.44 8.16
CA GLU A 305 13.46 -0.96 6.82
C GLU A 305 14.83 -1.49 6.34
N GLY A 306 15.65 -2.08 7.17
CA GLY A 306 16.98 -2.62 6.87
C GLY A 306 17.04 -4.10 7.03
#